data_c54c511a54a00bf9af95f4d4e99c6155
#
_entry.id   c54c511a54a00bf9af95f4d4e99c6155
#
_cell.length_a   1.000
_cell.length_b   1.000
_cell.length_c   1.000
_cell.angle_alpha   90.00
_cell.angle_beta   90.00
_cell.angle_gamma   90.00
#
_symmetry.space_group_name_H-M   'P 1'
#
loop_
_entity.id
_entity.type
_entity.pdbx_description
1 polymer ?
#
loop_
_entity_poly.entity_id
_entity_poly.type
_entity_poly.pdbx_seq_one_letter_code
_entity_poly.pdbx_strand_id
1 'polypeptide(L)'
;MSESGAYGKRLADRFYSETSRALVSRTLRKDVVGFTEIRSDHPTHAVSRPIPREDAFLITLQLRDFPDHKYWEKGRPFPVFTLRAGWTTLYDLKRDPRFLLDKPFHSVHFYFPHESLNAIADAANAPPIGDLRYEPGSGVDDPIVRALTAALYPALDRPDQANRLFVDWTMLALGCHIAQTYGGLETLPARGGLAPWQERRAKEIIEANLNGEVPLVQLARECGLSTSHFSRAFKDTVGVPPHQWLLHRRIETAMRLLHNRHFSLPEVALACGFSDQSHFTRVFTRLSGTSPGVWRRLHQEYP
;
A
#
# COMPACT_ATOMS: atom_id res chain seq x y z
N MET A 1 17.85 15.76 -4.46
CA MET A 1 16.75 15.22 -3.64
C MET A 1 17.40 14.58 -2.40
N SER A 2 17.13 15.12 -1.22
CA SER A 2 17.66 14.56 0.04
C SER A 2 17.01 13.19 0.23
N GLU A 3 17.79 12.11 0.09
CA GLU A 3 17.35 10.78 0.48
C GLU A 3 17.19 10.78 2.00
N SER A 4 15.95 10.87 2.50
CA SER A 4 15.62 10.65 3.91
C SER A 4 15.55 9.13 4.17
N GLY A 5 15.80 8.69 5.41
CA GLY A 5 15.61 7.31 5.83
C GLY A 5 16.83 6.64 6.47
N ALA A 6 16.58 5.82 7.50
CA ALA A 6 17.59 5.10 8.25
C ALA A 6 17.90 3.74 7.59
N TYR A 7 18.55 3.76 6.42
CA TYR A 7 18.97 2.55 5.68
C TYR A 7 20.30 2.77 4.96
N GLY A 8 20.88 1.70 4.43
CA GLY A 8 22.14 1.72 3.70
C GLY A 8 23.30 2.26 4.54
N LYS A 9 24.19 3.02 3.90
CA LYS A 9 25.36 3.60 4.55
C LYS A 9 24.98 4.51 5.73
N ARG A 10 23.86 5.21 5.66
CA ARG A 10 23.38 6.08 6.76
C ARG A 10 23.12 5.30 8.03
N LEU A 11 22.50 4.12 7.94
CA LEU A 11 22.28 3.25 9.08
C LEU A 11 23.61 2.67 9.56
N ALA A 12 24.42 2.12 8.64
CA ALA A 12 25.71 1.51 8.94
C ALA A 12 26.64 2.47 9.71
N ASP A 13 26.72 3.74 9.31
CA ASP A 13 27.52 4.76 9.98
C ASP A 13 27.06 5.02 11.43
N ARG A 14 25.78 4.76 11.76
CA ARG A 14 25.24 4.89 13.13
C ARG A 14 25.71 3.76 14.04
N PHE A 15 25.95 2.60 13.46
CA PHE A 15 26.41 1.41 14.15
C PHE A 15 27.93 1.21 14.06
N TYR A 16 28.69 2.15 13.50
CA TYR A 16 30.12 1.98 13.21
C TYR A 16 30.42 0.67 12.45
N SER A 17 29.49 0.30 11.57
CA SER A 17 29.57 -0.95 10.82
C SER A 17 30.68 -0.91 9.77
N GLU A 18 31.44 -1.99 9.68
CA GLU A 18 32.47 -2.18 8.66
C GLU A 18 31.86 -2.53 7.29
N THR A 19 30.65 -3.06 7.30
CA THR A 19 29.94 -3.49 6.09
C THR A 19 28.63 -2.72 5.97
N SER A 20 28.32 -2.28 4.74
CA SER A 20 27.05 -1.61 4.41
C SER A 20 26.59 -2.07 3.04
N ARG A 21 25.88 -3.19 3.00
CA ARG A 21 25.18 -3.66 1.78
C ARG A 21 23.71 -3.35 1.94
N ALA A 22 23.08 -2.83 0.91
CA ALA A 22 21.67 -2.47 1.00
C ALA A 22 20.92 -2.67 -0.32
N LEU A 23 19.63 -3.01 -0.20
CA LEU A 23 18.64 -3.00 -1.26
C LEU A 23 17.57 -1.98 -0.91
N VAL A 24 16.94 -1.43 -1.94
CA VAL A 24 15.88 -0.42 -1.79
C VAL A 24 14.72 -0.79 -2.69
N SER A 25 13.50 -0.80 -2.11
CA SER A 25 12.24 -0.95 -2.82
C SER A 25 11.43 0.35 -2.75
N ARG A 26 10.70 0.66 -3.83
CA ARG A 26 9.81 1.83 -3.93
C ARG A 26 8.37 1.45 -4.30
N THR A 27 7.97 0.22 -3.99
CA THR A 27 6.68 -0.34 -4.42
C THR A 27 5.50 0.25 -3.69
N LEU A 28 5.69 0.76 -2.46
CA LEU A 28 4.64 1.28 -1.60
C LEU A 28 4.55 2.81 -1.71
N ARG A 29 3.64 3.32 -2.57
CA ARG A 29 3.26 4.75 -2.71
C ARG A 29 4.44 5.75 -2.80
N LYS A 30 5.51 5.42 -3.52
CA LYS A 30 6.72 6.23 -3.67
C LYS A 30 7.63 6.28 -2.42
N ASP A 31 7.24 5.68 -1.31
CA ASP A 31 8.09 5.57 -0.14
C ASP A 31 9.20 4.56 -0.36
N VAL A 32 10.27 4.79 0.37
CA VAL A 32 11.45 3.93 0.30
C VAL A 32 11.41 2.95 1.45
N VAL A 33 11.32 1.66 1.14
CA VAL A 33 11.59 0.56 2.07
C VAL A 33 13.02 0.10 1.86
N GLY A 34 13.82 0.07 2.91
CA GLY A 34 15.23 -0.29 2.86
C GLY A 34 15.50 -1.66 3.48
N PHE A 35 16.41 -2.43 2.90
CA PHE A 35 16.98 -3.65 3.49
C PHE A 35 18.48 -3.47 3.59
N THR A 36 19.04 -3.45 4.79
CA THR A 36 20.44 -3.12 5.06
C THR A 36 21.07 -4.18 5.92
N GLU A 37 22.22 -4.69 5.50
CA GLU A 37 23.09 -5.50 6.35
C GLU A 37 24.09 -4.62 7.03
N ILE A 38 24.28 -4.87 8.33
CA ILE A 38 25.36 -4.28 9.13
C ILE A 38 26.10 -5.37 9.86
N ARG A 39 27.44 -5.23 9.89
CA ARG A 39 28.32 -6.16 10.57
C ARG A 39 29.55 -5.42 11.11
N SER A 40 29.97 -5.79 12.30
CA SER A 40 31.28 -5.45 12.83
C SER A 40 31.82 -6.64 13.63
N ASP A 41 33.02 -7.04 13.34
CA ASP A 41 33.76 -8.07 14.08
C ASP A 41 34.59 -7.44 15.22
N HIS A 42 34.75 -6.11 15.22
CA HIS A 42 35.50 -5.34 16.20
C HIS A 42 34.55 -4.45 17.00
N PRO A 43 34.28 -4.76 18.29
CA PRO A 43 33.42 -3.95 19.12
C PRO A 43 34.03 -2.58 19.39
N THR A 44 33.20 -1.54 19.32
CA THR A 44 33.63 -0.16 19.54
C THR A 44 33.55 0.23 21.02
N HIS A 45 32.87 -0.55 21.86
CA HIS A 45 32.53 -0.25 23.28
C HIS A 45 31.80 1.10 23.42
N ALA A 46 31.20 1.61 22.35
CA ALA A 46 30.48 2.86 22.31
C ALA A 46 28.97 2.64 22.19
N VAL A 47 28.20 3.65 22.57
CA VAL A 47 26.75 3.69 22.24
C VAL A 47 26.60 4.10 20.77
N SER A 48 25.66 3.50 20.06
CA SER A 48 25.36 3.85 18.68
C SER A 48 25.15 5.35 18.50
N ARG A 49 25.53 5.90 17.35
CA ARG A 49 25.20 7.29 17.01
C ARG A 49 23.68 7.47 16.93
N PRO A 50 23.18 8.71 17.10
CA PRO A 50 21.77 9.00 16.93
C PRO A 50 21.25 8.51 15.56
N ILE A 51 20.21 7.67 15.56
CA ILE A 51 19.44 7.39 14.36
C ILE A 51 18.46 8.55 14.20
N PRO A 52 18.29 9.13 13.00
CA PRO A 52 17.31 10.20 12.79
C PRO A 52 15.93 9.80 13.31
N ARG A 53 15.27 10.72 14.01
CA ARG A 53 13.88 10.51 14.47
C ARG A 53 12.96 10.67 13.29
N GLU A 54 12.34 9.57 12.88
CA GLU A 54 11.44 9.50 11.76
C GLU A 54 10.20 8.69 12.15
N ASP A 55 9.08 8.94 11.47
CA ASP A 55 7.89 8.10 11.61
C ASP A 55 8.08 6.80 10.82
N ALA A 56 8.94 5.94 11.35
CA ALA A 56 9.36 4.70 10.72
C ALA A 56 9.78 3.67 11.77
N PHE A 57 9.81 2.42 11.33
CA PHE A 57 10.24 1.28 12.14
C PHE A 57 11.49 0.65 11.53
N LEU A 58 12.38 0.13 12.39
CA LEU A 58 13.41 -0.82 12.01
C LEU A 58 13.00 -2.21 12.50
N ILE A 59 12.85 -3.14 11.57
CA ILE A 59 12.67 -4.56 11.85
C ILE A 59 14.01 -5.22 11.61
N THR A 60 14.57 -5.79 12.67
CA THR A 60 15.95 -6.32 12.66
C THR A 60 15.93 -7.83 12.80
N LEU A 61 16.62 -8.56 11.96
CA LEU A 61 16.90 -9.98 12.13
C LEU A 61 18.37 -10.15 12.52
N GLN A 62 18.63 -10.83 13.64
CA GLN A 62 19.98 -11.17 14.06
C GLN A 62 20.54 -12.32 13.21
N LEU A 63 21.75 -12.16 12.68
CA LEU A 63 22.49 -13.21 11.98
C LEU A 63 23.59 -13.84 12.86
N ARG A 64 23.85 -13.23 14.01
CA ARG A 64 24.77 -13.71 15.04
C ARG A 64 24.13 -13.46 16.40
N ASP A 65 24.39 -14.34 17.36
CA ASP A 65 23.98 -14.12 18.75
C ASP A 65 24.58 -12.81 19.29
N PHE A 66 23.75 -12.03 19.96
CA PHE A 66 24.15 -10.79 20.62
C PHE A 66 23.71 -10.86 22.09
N PRO A 67 24.54 -11.44 22.98
CA PRO A 67 24.21 -11.58 24.41
C PRO A 67 24.24 -10.24 25.12
N ASP A 68 23.53 -10.14 26.23
CA ASP A 68 23.49 -8.95 27.10
C ASP A 68 23.24 -7.65 26.31
N HIS A 69 22.25 -7.70 25.40
CA HIS A 69 21.86 -6.56 24.59
C HIS A 69 21.38 -5.41 25.47
N LYS A 70 22.16 -4.33 25.52
CA LYS A 70 21.82 -3.11 26.26
C LYS A 70 21.24 -2.08 25.31
N TYR A 71 20.06 -1.63 25.67
CA TYR A 71 19.19 -0.82 24.82
C TYR A 71 18.52 0.32 25.59
N TRP A 72 18.35 1.47 24.96
CA TRP A 72 17.70 2.66 25.50
C TRP A 72 16.68 3.22 24.51
N GLU A 73 15.56 3.74 25.01
CA GLU A 73 14.63 4.61 24.27
C GLU A 73 14.49 5.93 25.02
N LYS A 74 14.59 7.05 24.29
CA LYS A 74 14.51 8.41 24.90
C LYS A 74 15.39 8.56 26.14
N GLY A 75 16.57 7.94 26.12
CA GLY A 75 17.54 7.96 27.22
C GLY A 75 17.21 7.07 28.42
N ARG A 76 16.12 6.30 28.40
CA ARG A 76 15.75 5.35 29.45
C ARG A 76 16.24 3.95 29.10
N PRO A 77 16.95 3.25 29.99
CA PRO A 77 17.39 1.88 29.75
C PRO A 77 16.21 0.92 29.81
N PHE A 78 16.29 -0.12 29.00
CA PHE A 78 15.39 -1.26 29.02
C PHE A 78 16.10 -2.49 29.64
N PRO A 79 15.33 -3.54 30.03
CA PRO A 79 15.92 -4.79 30.50
C PRO A 79 16.91 -5.36 29.50
N VAL A 80 17.94 -6.02 30.00
CA VAL A 80 18.95 -6.66 29.16
C VAL A 80 18.44 -8.00 28.68
N PHE A 81 18.49 -8.21 27.35
CA PHE A 81 18.08 -9.44 26.72
C PHE A 81 19.25 -10.08 25.95
N THR A 82 19.19 -11.38 25.74
CA THR A 82 20.04 -12.05 24.76
C THR A 82 19.29 -12.18 23.45
N LEU A 83 19.82 -11.57 22.40
CA LEU A 83 19.27 -11.70 21.05
C LEU A 83 19.95 -12.87 20.35
N ARG A 84 19.20 -13.91 20.02
CA ARG A 84 19.73 -15.09 19.35
C ARG A 84 19.76 -14.89 17.84
N ALA A 85 20.67 -15.56 17.16
CA ALA A 85 20.67 -15.65 15.70
C ALA A 85 19.31 -16.21 15.22
N GLY A 86 18.75 -15.59 14.20
CA GLY A 86 17.40 -15.90 13.67
C GLY A 86 16.25 -15.20 14.40
N TRP A 87 16.51 -14.47 15.48
CA TRP A 87 15.48 -13.71 16.18
C TRP A 87 15.30 -12.31 15.59
N THR A 88 14.05 -11.86 15.61
CA THR A 88 13.60 -10.55 15.13
C THR A 88 13.38 -9.59 16.29
N THR A 89 13.81 -8.35 16.13
CA THR A 89 13.51 -7.23 17.04
C THR A 89 12.91 -6.07 16.26
N LEU A 90 12.06 -5.29 16.92
CA LEU A 90 11.42 -4.11 16.34
C LEU A 90 11.84 -2.87 17.13
N TYR A 91 12.04 -1.77 16.40
CA TYR A 91 12.41 -0.48 16.98
C TYR A 91 11.63 0.65 16.31
N ASP A 92 10.92 1.46 17.10
CA ASP A 92 10.26 2.68 16.64
C ASP A 92 11.27 3.83 16.65
N LEU A 93 11.56 4.41 15.49
CA LEU A 93 12.54 5.49 15.36
C LEU A 93 12.10 6.80 16.02
N LYS A 94 10.79 7.00 16.26
CA LYS A 94 10.27 8.13 17.05
C LYS A 94 10.76 8.10 18.50
N ARG A 95 11.14 6.92 18.99
CA ARG A 95 11.56 6.70 20.38
C ARG A 95 13.07 6.86 20.62
N ASP A 96 13.84 7.28 19.59
CA ASP A 96 15.29 7.48 19.66
C ASP A 96 16.03 6.24 20.22
N PRO A 97 15.95 5.08 19.53
CA PRO A 97 16.60 3.86 19.98
C PRO A 97 18.12 3.99 19.97
N ARG A 98 18.79 3.51 21.03
CA ARG A 98 20.24 3.50 21.20
C ARG A 98 20.71 2.14 21.66
N PHE A 99 21.91 1.77 21.24
CA PHE A 99 22.46 0.44 21.43
C PHE A 99 23.90 0.53 21.94
N LEU A 100 24.28 -0.29 22.92
CA LEU A 100 25.66 -0.47 23.26
C LEU A 100 26.32 -1.49 22.33
N LEU A 101 27.40 -1.11 21.70
CA LEU A 101 28.12 -1.93 20.71
C LEU A 101 29.44 -2.44 21.33
N ASP A 102 29.30 -3.21 22.40
CA ASP A 102 30.44 -3.75 23.18
C ASP A 102 30.86 -5.17 22.77
N LYS A 103 30.19 -5.73 21.74
CA LYS A 103 30.41 -7.08 21.20
C LYS A 103 30.36 -7.08 19.69
N PRO A 104 30.98 -8.06 19.03
CA PRO A 104 30.78 -8.29 17.59
C PRO A 104 29.30 -8.52 17.28
N PHE A 105 28.81 -7.92 16.21
CA PHE A 105 27.43 -8.07 15.77
C PHE A 105 27.31 -8.34 14.26
N HIS A 106 26.25 -9.01 13.89
CA HIS A 106 25.86 -9.22 12.50
C HIS A 106 24.35 -9.29 12.43
N SER A 107 23.74 -8.37 11.73
CA SER A 107 22.28 -8.26 11.60
C SER A 107 21.87 -7.62 10.29
N VAL A 108 20.63 -7.85 9.89
CA VAL A 108 19.98 -7.14 8.80
C VAL A 108 18.81 -6.34 9.33
N HIS A 109 18.57 -5.21 8.69
CA HIS A 109 17.58 -4.23 9.11
C HIS A 109 16.66 -3.89 7.95
N PHE A 110 15.37 -4.00 8.17
CA PHE A 110 14.34 -3.51 7.26
C PHE A 110 13.84 -2.18 7.80
N TYR A 111 13.98 -1.14 7.00
CA TYR A 111 13.43 0.18 7.28
C TYR A 111 12.06 0.30 6.64
N PHE A 112 11.03 0.52 7.44
CA PHE A 112 9.65 0.71 7.01
C PHE A 112 9.12 2.06 7.51
N PRO A 113 8.91 3.05 6.62
CA PRO A 113 8.09 4.21 6.95
C PRO A 113 6.69 3.79 7.38
N HIS A 114 6.12 4.47 8.36
CA HIS A 114 4.75 4.22 8.81
C HIS A 114 3.73 4.36 7.67
N GLU A 115 3.96 5.32 6.78
CA GLU A 115 3.13 5.54 5.59
C GLU A 115 3.13 4.32 4.64
N SER A 116 4.25 3.61 4.53
CA SER A 116 4.31 2.35 3.78
C SER A 116 3.42 1.26 4.38
N LEU A 117 3.39 1.14 5.72
CA LEU A 117 2.49 0.20 6.40
C LEU A 117 1.02 0.62 6.24
N ASN A 118 0.72 1.92 6.30
CA ASN A 118 -0.62 2.44 6.04
C ASN A 118 -1.06 2.22 4.59
N ALA A 119 -0.15 2.28 3.62
CA ALA A 119 -0.47 1.94 2.24
C ALA A 119 -0.89 0.47 2.08
N ILE A 120 -0.32 -0.44 2.88
CA ILE A 120 -0.76 -1.84 2.95
C ILE A 120 -2.15 -1.95 3.57
N ALA A 121 -2.42 -1.23 4.66
CA ALA A 121 -3.74 -1.21 5.30
C ALA A 121 -4.82 -0.68 4.34
N ASP A 122 -4.54 0.41 3.63
CA ASP A 122 -5.43 0.97 2.61
C ASP A 122 -5.72 -0.02 1.49
N ALA A 123 -4.69 -0.73 1.00
CA ALA A 123 -4.86 -1.77 -0.03
C ALA A 123 -5.71 -2.95 0.46
N ALA A 124 -5.70 -3.22 1.77
CA ALA A 124 -6.52 -4.23 2.42
C ALA A 124 -7.90 -3.72 2.86
N ASN A 125 -8.27 -2.45 2.60
CA ASN A 125 -9.47 -1.77 3.12
C ASN A 125 -9.59 -1.85 4.65
N ALA A 126 -8.46 -1.77 5.34
CA ALA A 126 -8.39 -1.79 6.80
C ALA A 126 -8.10 -0.39 7.36
N PRO A 127 -8.41 -0.15 8.64
CA PRO A 127 -8.02 1.08 9.31
C PRO A 127 -6.50 1.30 9.26
N PRO A 128 -6.03 2.56 9.34
CA PRO A 128 -4.61 2.86 9.44
C PRO A 128 -3.95 2.09 10.60
N ILE A 129 -2.70 1.65 10.38
CA ILE A 129 -1.91 0.97 11.39
C ILE A 129 -1.45 2.00 12.41
N GLY A 130 -1.69 1.72 13.68
CA GLY A 130 -1.15 2.50 14.79
C GLY A 130 0.29 2.11 15.12
N ASP A 131 0.65 2.21 16.41
CA ASP A 131 1.94 1.72 16.89
C ASP A 131 2.02 0.20 16.76
N LEU A 132 3.20 -0.31 16.38
CA LEU A 132 3.42 -1.75 16.35
C LEU A 132 3.48 -2.31 17.78
N ARG A 133 2.92 -3.50 17.98
CA ARG A 133 2.89 -4.20 19.25
C ARG A 133 4.13 -5.08 19.38
N TYR A 134 5.06 -4.70 20.21
CA TYR A 134 6.29 -5.46 20.50
C TYR A 134 6.80 -5.09 21.89
N GLU A 135 7.67 -5.93 22.45
CA GLU A 135 8.38 -5.62 23.69
C GLU A 135 9.72 -4.98 23.34
N PRO A 136 9.96 -3.72 23.76
CA PRO A 136 11.16 -3.00 23.38
C PRO A 136 12.45 -3.71 23.83
N GLY A 137 13.41 -3.88 22.93
CA GLY A 137 14.69 -4.55 23.18
C GLY A 137 14.63 -6.08 23.24
N SER A 138 13.43 -6.67 23.30
CA SER A 138 13.23 -8.12 23.27
C SER A 138 13.25 -8.66 21.84
N GLY A 139 13.79 -9.87 21.67
CA GLY A 139 13.75 -10.61 20.41
C GLY A 139 12.65 -11.66 20.42
N VAL A 140 12.07 -11.91 19.25
CA VAL A 140 11.07 -12.96 19.02
C VAL A 140 11.50 -13.86 17.86
N ASP A 141 11.24 -15.15 17.98
CA ASP A 141 11.44 -16.09 16.88
C ASP A 141 10.29 -15.94 15.86
N ASP A 142 10.55 -15.18 14.80
CA ASP A 142 9.60 -14.96 13.71
C ASP A 142 10.03 -15.74 12.47
N PRO A 143 9.42 -16.90 12.19
CA PRO A 143 9.82 -17.76 11.09
C PRO A 143 9.58 -17.12 9.71
N ILE A 144 8.60 -16.20 9.59
CA ILE A 144 8.29 -15.53 8.31
C ILE A 144 9.35 -14.47 8.02
N VAL A 145 9.69 -13.63 8.99
CA VAL A 145 10.79 -12.66 8.82
C VAL A 145 12.08 -13.37 8.47
N ARG A 146 12.38 -14.47 9.15
CA ARG A 146 13.59 -15.28 8.87
C ARG A 146 13.58 -15.86 7.44
N ALA A 147 12.46 -16.44 6.99
CA ALA A 147 12.36 -17.03 5.65
C ALA A 147 12.48 -15.98 4.55
N LEU A 148 11.78 -14.84 4.68
CA LEU A 148 11.83 -13.75 3.71
C LEU A 148 13.21 -13.09 3.69
N THR A 149 13.87 -12.96 4.83
CA THR A 149 15.27 -12.51 4.91
C THR A 149 16.19 -13.46 4.18
N ALA A 150 16.08 -14.77 4.41
CA ALA A 150 16.92 -15.77 3.73
C ALA A 150 16.75 -15.73 2.20
N ALA A 151 15.52 -15.45 1.73
CA ALA A 151 15.26 -15.28 0.30
C ALA A 151 15.88 -14.02 -0.30
N LEU A 152 15.90 -12.89 0.46
CA LEU A 152 16.46 -11.62 0.00
C LEU A 152 17.98 -11.53 0.17
N TYR A 153 18.53 -12.21 1.14
CA TYR A 153 19.93 -12.04 1.56
C TYR A 153 20.95 -12.23 0.42
N PRO A 154 20.80 -13.24 -0.48
CA PRO A 154 21.72 -13.40 -1.61
C PRO A 154 21.74 -12.20 -2.57
N ALA A 155 20.65 -11.43 -2.65
CA ALA A 155 20.59 -10.25 -3.51
C ALA A 155 21.48 -9.09 -3.00
N LEU A 156 21.89 -9.10 -1.74
CA LEU A 156 22.84 -8.13 -1.18
C LEU A 156 24.26 -8.29 -1.76
N ASP A 157 24.62 -9.48 -2.26
CA ASP A 157 25.95 -9.71 -2.84
C ASP A 157 26.15 -8.97 -4.16
N ARG A 158 25.06 -8.80 -4.94
CA ARG A 158 25.06 -8.09 -6.22
C ARG A 158 23.80 -7.22 -6.36
N PRO A 159 23.69 -6.10 -5.63
CA PRO A 159 22.51 -5.28 -5.60
C PRO A 159 22.07 -4.77 -6.98
N ASP A 160 23.03 -4.45 -7.85
CA ASP A 160 22.79 -3.92 -9.19
C ASP A 160 22.23 -4.98 -10.16
N GLN A 161 22.45 -6.26 -9.87
CA GLN A 161 21.97 -7.42 -10.65
C GLN A 161 20.72 -8.07 -10.03
N ALA A 162 20.29 -7.60 -8.88
CA ALA A 162 19.12 -8.15 -8.19
C ALA A 162 17.84 -7.97 -9.03
N ASN A 163 17.05 -9.03 -9.11
CA ASN A 163 15.72 -8.93 -9.74
C ASN A 163 14.83 -8.00 -8.93
N ARG A 164 14.60 -6.79 -9.46
CA ARG A 164 13.83 -5.74 -8.76
C ARG A 164 12.43 -6.21 -8.39
N LEU A 165 11.72 -6.91 -9.29
CA LEU A 165 10.39 -7.42 -8.99
C LEU A 165 10.43 -8.39 -7.81
N PHE A 166 11.40 -9.29 -7.76
CA PHE A 166 11.54 -10.21 -6.63
C PHE A 166 11.80 -9.47 -5.32
N VAL A 167 12.71 -8.49 -5.32
CA VAL A 167 12.99 -7.65 -4.15
C VAL A 167 11.73 -6.90 -3.71
N ASP A 168 11.05 -6.23 -4.63
CA ASP A 168 9.86 -5.44 -4.36
C ASP A 168 8.72 -6.28 -3.77
N TRP A 169 8.42 -7.44 -4.38
CA TRP A 169 7.36 -8.32 -3.88
C TRP A 169 7.70 -8.96 -2.53
N THR A 170 8.96 -9.31 -2.30
CA THR A 170 9.39 -9.87 -1.02
C THR A 170 9.34 -8.83 0.10
N MET A 171 9.76 -7.58 -0.18
CA MET A 171 9.62 -6.46 0.75
C MET A 171 8.15 -6.15 1.06
N LEU A 172 7.27 -6.21 0.05
CA LEU A 172 5.83 -6.06 0.25
C LEU A 172 5.27 -7.18 1.13
N ALA A 173 5.64 -8.44 0.86
CA ALA A 173 5.21 -9.58 1.66
C ALA A 173 5.64 -9.44 3.12
N LEU A 174 6.88 -8.97 3.37
CA LEU A 174 7.36 -8.67 4.71
C LEU A 174 6.53 -7.56 5.36
N GLY A 175 6.26 -6.46 4.66
CA GLY A 175 5.42 -5.37 5.16
C GLY A 175 4.02 -5.84 5.53
N CYS A 176 3.38 -6.69 4.70
CA CYS A 176 2.08 -7.30 5.02
C CYS A 176 2.14 -8.15 6.30
N HIS A 177 3.18 -8.98 6.45
CA HIS A 177 3.38 -9.79 7.65
C HIS A 177 3.56 -8.91 8.90
N ILE A 178 4.39 -7.89 8.84
CA ILE A 178 4.60 -6.94 9.95
C ILE A 178 3.30 -6.21 10.31
N ALA A 179 2.58 -5.71 9.31
CA ALA A 179 1.31 -5.04 9.50
C ALA A 179 0.27 -5.94 10.19
N GLN A 180 0.20 -7.21 9.79
CA GLN A 180 -0.73 -8.18 10.36
C GLN A 180 -0.32 -8.63 11.76
N THR A 181 0.94 -9.03 11.94
CA THR A 181 1.41 -9.66 13.18
C THR A 181 1.60 -8.65 14.30
N TYR A 182 2.18 -7.50 13.98
CA TYR A 182 2.56 -6.48 14.96
C TYR A 182 1.68 -5.23 14.88
N GLY A 183 1.13 -4.89 13.70
CA GLY A 183 0.31 -3.69 13.48
C GLY A 183 -1.19 -3.88 13.75
N GLY A 184 -1.62 -5.12 14.04
CA GLY A 184 -3.03 -5.41 14.26
C GLY A 184 -3.89 -5.24 13.00
N LEU A 185 -3.28 -5.39 11.82
CA LEU A 185 -4.01 -5.41 10.56
C LEU A 185 -4.97 -6.62 10.57
N GLU A 186 -6.21 -6.38 10.86
CA GLU A 186 -7.27 -7.35 10.63
C GLU A 186 -7.67 -7.24 9.16
N THR A 187 -7.25 -8.19 8.35
CA THR A 187 -7.89 -8.39 7.05
C THR A 187 -9.32 -8.82 7.35
N LEU A 188 -10.24 -7.87 7.27
CA LEU A 188 -11.65 -8.23 7.26
C LEU A 188 -11.81 -9.29 6.17
N PRO A 189 -12.44 -10.44 6.44
CA PRO A 189 -12.74 -11.39 5.40
C PRO A 189 -13.42 -10.60 4.29
N ALA A 190 -12.92 -10.72 3.07
CA ALA A 190 -13.38 -9.92 1.94
C ALA A 190 -14.91 -9.96 1.95
N ARG A 191 -15.56 -8.89 2.43
CA ARG A 191 -17.00 -8.73 2.36
C ARG A 191 -17.29 -8.59 0.88
N GLY A 192 -17.47 -9.70 0.17
CA GLY A 192 -18.05 -9.81 -1.16
C GLY A 192 -17.75 -8.73 -2.22
N GLY A 193 -17.09 -7.62 -1.87
CA GLY A 193 -16.85 -6.45 -2.70
C GLY A 193 -15.57 -6.51 -3.53
N LEU A 194 -15.39 -5.50 -4.39
CA LEU A 194 -14.18 -5.30 -5.18
C LEU A 194 -13.05 -4.73 -4.32
N ALA A 195 -11.82 -5.16 -4.58
CA ALA A 195 -10.64 -4.46 -4.08
C ALA A 195 -10.56 -3.04 -4.68
N PRO A 196 -9.93 -2.05 -4.01
CA PRO A 196 -9.87 -0.66 -4.51
C PRO A 196 -9.31 -0.52 -5.91
N TRP A 197 -8.33 -1.32 -6.29
CA TRP A 197 -7.78 -1.32 -7.63
C TRP A 197 -8.75 -1.90 -8.66
N GLN A 198 -9.55 -2.91 -8.28
CA GLN A 198 -10.57 -3.51 -9.14
C GLN A 198 -11.73 -2.54 -9.37
N GLU A 199 -12.18 -1.86 -8.32
CA GLU A 199 -13.20 -0.81 -8.42
C GLU A 199 -12.75 0.31 -9.36
N ARG A 200 -11.55 0.84 -9.15
CA ARG A 200 -10.97 1.91 -9.98
C ARG A 200 -10.86 1.45 -11.42
N ARG A 201 -10.28 0.26 -11.65
CA ARG A 201 -10.11 -0.30 -13.01
C ARG A 201 -11.43 -0.50 -13.72
N ALA A 202 -12.45 -1.03 -13.03
CA ALA A 202 -13.78 -1.21 -13.60
C ALA A 202 -14.43 0.12 -13.98
N LYS A 203 -14.35 1.13 -13.10
CA LYS A 203 -14.88 2.47 -13.36
C LYS A 203 -14.17 3.15 -14.53
N GLU A 204 -12.84 3.08 -14.60
CA GLU A 204 -12.05 3.60 -15.73
C GLU A 204 -12.48 3.00 -17.08
N ILE A 205 -12.64 1.67 -17.14
CA ILE A 205 -13.07 0.99 -18.36
C ILE A 205 -14.47 1.43 -18.78
N ILE A 206 -15.40 1.53 -17.84
CA ILE A 206 -16.76 1.98 -18.12
C ILE A 206 -16.76 3.44 -18.59
N GLU A 207 -16.02 4.32 -17.94
CA GLU A 207 -15.92 5.75 -18.29
C GLU A 207 -15.29 5.96 -19.68
N ALA A 208 -14.28 5.18 -20.02
CA ALA A 208 -13.64 5.24 -21.33
C ALA A 208 -14.56 4.75 -22.48
N ASN A 209 -15.64 4.02 -22.16
CA ASN A 209 -16.52 3.39 -23.14
C ASN A 209 -18.00 3.79 -22.95
N LEU A 210 -18.28 5.01 -22.51
CA LEU A 210 -19.66 5.46 -22.27
C LEU A 210 -20.56 5.37 -23.52
N ASN A 211 -19.99 5.55 -24.71
CA ASN A 211 -20.73 5.55 -25.97
C ASN A 211 -20.94 4.14 -26.53
N GLY A 212 -20.31 3.12 -25.97
CA GLY A 212 -20.32 1.74 -26.46
C GLY A 212 -20.88 0.74 -25.45
N GLU A 213 -20.92 -0.51 -25.86
CA GLU A 213 -21.18 -1.60 -24.95
C GLU A 213 -19.90 -2.01 -24.22
N VAL A 214 -19.98 -2.10 -22.90
CA VAL A 214 -18.92 -2.69 -22.09
C VAL A 214 -19.38 -4.06 -21.62
N PRO A 215 -18.90 -5.15 -22.26
CA PRO A 215 -19.31 -6.49 -21.87
C PRO A 215 -18.89 -6.78 -20.42
N LEU A 216 -19.84 -7.28 -19.63
CA LEU A 216 -19.58 -7.65 -18.23
C LEU A 216 -18.43 -8.67 -18.10
N VAL A 217 -18.28 -9.54 -19.10
CA VAL A 217 -17.17 -10.51 -19.19
C VAL A 217 -15.81 -9.80 -19.27
N GLN A 218 -15.72 -8.70 -20.02
CA GLN A 218 -14.49 -7.92 -20.13
C GLN A 218 -14.12 -7.28 -18.78
N LEU A 219 -15.09 -6.63 -18.11
CA LEU A 219 -14.87 -6.03 -16.79
C LEU A 219 -14.39 -7.06 -15.76
N ALA A 220 -15.06 -8.22 -15.75
CA ALA A 220 -14.69 -9.31 -14.84
C ALA A 220 -13.27 -9.82 -15.11
N ARG A 221 -12.90 -10.01 -16.37
CA ARG A 221 -11.55 -10.45 -16.77
C ARG A 221 -10.48 -9.43 -16.36
N GLU A 222 -10.71 -8.15 -16.58
CA GLU A 222 -9.76 -7.08 -16.20
C GLU A 222 -9.59 -6.95 -14.67
N CYS A 223 -10.60 -7.42 -13.91
CA CYS A 223 -10.54 -7.50 -12.46
C CYS A 223 -10.07 -8.87 -11.93
N GLY A 224 -9.73 -9.83 -12.79
CA GLY A 224 -9.32 -11.18 -12.39
C GLY A 224 -10.43 -11.99 -11.70
N LEU A 225 -11.71 -11.72 -12.03
CA LEU A 225 -12.88 -12.33 -11.40
C LEU A 225 -13.74 -13.09 -12.42
N SER A 226 -14.55 -14.04 -11.94
CA SER A 226 -15.65 -14.55 -12.74
C SER A 226 -16.75 -13.49 -12.91
N THR A 227 -17.53 -13.55 -13.99
CA THR A 227 -18.60 -12.58 -14.28
C THR A 227 -19.63 -12.46 -13.15
N SER A 228 -20.03 -13.59 -12.57
CA SER A 228 -20.99 -13.63 -11.47
C SER A 228 -20.42 -13.06 -10.16
N HIS A 229 -19.14 -13.32 -9.88
CA HIS A 229 -18.47 -12.74 -8.72
C HIS A 229 -18.29 -11.24 -8.91
N PHE A 230 -17.78 -10.78 -10.06
CA PHE A 230 -17.62 -9.37 -10.36
C PHE A 230 -18.92 -8.59 -10.20
N SER A 231 -20.04 -9.08 -10.76
CA SER A 231 -21.34 -8.39 -10.69
C SER A 231 -21.82 -8.18 -9.26
N ARG A 232 -21.68 -9.20 -8.39
CA ARG A 232 -22.00 -9.09 -6.96
C ARG A 232 -21.04 -8.14 -6.23
N ALA A 233 -19.74 -8.37 -6.40
CA ALA A 233 -18.71 -7.57 -5.74
C ALA A 233 -18.78 -6.08 -6.12
N PHE A 234 -19.05 -5.77 -7.40
CA PHE A 234 -19.25 -4.39 -7.85
C PHE A 234 -20.47 -3.75 -7.18
N LYS A 235 -21.61 -4.47 -7.14
CA LYS A 235 -22.82 -3.97 -6.46
C LYS A 235 -22.60 -3.76 -4.98
N ASP A 236 -21.87 -4.66 -4.31
CA ASP A 236 -21.57 -4.57 -2.87
C ASP A 236 -20.65 -3.39 -2.56
N THR A 237 -19.73 -3.04 -3.48
CA THR A 237 -18.79 -1.92 -3.32
C THR A 237 -19.39 -0.59 -3.73
N VAL A 238 -20.06 -0.54 -4.90
CA VAL A 238 -20.53 0.71 -5.53
C VAL A 238 -21.99 1.03 -5.18
N GLY A 239 -22.71 0.07 -4.60
CA GLY A 239 -24.13 0.20 -4.23
C GLY A 239 -25.12 -0.10 -5.37
N VAL A 240 -24.66 -0.12 -6.61
CA VAL A 240 -25.48 -0.40 -7.80
C VAL A 240 -24.76 -1.36 -8.74
N PRO A 241 -25.50 -2.18 -9.52
CA PRO A 241 -24.90 -3.06 -10.53
C PRO A 241 -24.13 -2.28 -11.62
N PRO A 242 -23.12 -2.88 -12.28
CA PRO A 242 -22.30 -2.22 -13.31
C PRO A 242 -23.10 -1.54 -14.41
N HIS A 243 -24.13 -2.21 -14.93
CA HIS A 243 -24.99 -1.64 -15.96
C HIS A 243 -25.77 -0.40 -15.46
N GLN A 244 -26.27 -0.40 -14.22
CA GLN A 244 -26.93 0.78 -13.67
C GLN A 244 -25.95 1.93 -13.47
N TRP A 245 -24.73 1.63 -13.01
CA TRP A 245 -23.68 2.65 -12.86
C TRP A 245 -23.33 3.29 -14.22
N LEU A 246 -23.21 2.48 -15.30
CA LEU A 246 -23.03 2.98 -16.67
C LEU A 246 -24.16 3.93 -17.07
N LEU A 247 -25.42 3.56 -16.80
CA LEU A 247 -26.58 4.41 -17.12
C LEU A 247 -26.54 5.74 -16.36
N HIS A 248 -26.16 5.75 -15.08
CA HIS A 248 -25.98 6.99 -14.30
C HIS A 248 -24.93 7.89 -14.94
N ARG A 249 -23.75 7.35 -15.31
CA ARG A 249 -22.68 8.13 -15.96
C ARG A 249 -23.10 8.69 -17.33
N ARG A 250 -23.87 7.92 -18.12
CA ARG A 250 -24.46 8.37 -19.39
C ARG A 250 -25.42 9.55 -19.18
N ILE A 251 -26.26 9.48 -18.16
CA ILE A 251 -27.23 10.57 -17.86
C ILE A 251 -26.49 11.81 -17.35
N GLU A 252 -25.48 11.70 -16.53
CA GLU A 252 -24.65 12.84 -16.11
C GLU A 252 -23.97 13.51 -17.32
N THR A 253 -23.48 12.73 -18.26
CA THR A 253 -22.92 13.24 -19.51
C THR A 253 -24.01 13.91 -20.38
N ALA A 254 -25.20 13.31 -20.47
CA ALA A 254 -26.32 13.90 -21.17
C ALA A 254 -26.76 15.23 -20.58
N MET A 255 -26.81 15.36 -19.26
CA MET A 255 -27.10 16.63 -18.57
C MET A 255 -26.13 17.74 -18.98
N ARG A 256 -24.83 17.45 -19.07
CA ARG A 256 -23.82 18.39 -19.57
C ARG A 256 -24.06 18.79 -21.03
N LEU A 257 -24.38 17.83 -21.90
CA LEU A 257 -24.65 18.10 -23.31
C LEU A 257 -25.96 18.86 -23.53
N LEU A 258 -26.97 18.66 -22.68
CA LEU A 258 -28.25 19.37 -22.74
C LEU A 258 -28.16 20.87 -22.48
N HIS A 259 -27.12 21.36 -21.81
CA HIS A 259 -26.85 22.81 -21.68
C HIS A 259 -26.56 23.46 -23.05
N ASN A 260 -26.01 22.70 -24.02
CA ASN A 260 -25.74 23.22 -25.34
C ASN A 260 -27.01 23.07 -26.23
N ARG A 261 -27.52 24.21 -26.72
CA ARG A 261 -28.74 24.28 -27.57
C ARG A 261 -28.55 23.70 -28.96
N HIS A 262 -27.31 23.56 -29.42
CA HIS A 262 -27.03 23.05 -30.76
C HIS A 262 -27.27 21.56 -30.90
N PHE A 263 -27.30 20.80 -29.81
CA PHE A 263 -27.64 19.38 -29.89
C PHE A 263 -29.12 19.12 -29.75
N SER A 264 -29.68 18.41 -30.70
CA SER A 264 -31.05 17.84 -30.63
C SER A 264 -31.07 16.70 -29.57
N LEU A 265 -32.27 16.32 -29.09
CA LEU A 265 -32.40 15.21 -28.16
C LEU A 265 -31.93 13.87 -28.74
N PRO A 266 -32.20 13.53 -30.07
CA PRO A 266 -31.61 12.37 -30.68
C PRO A 266 -30.08 12.37 -30.70
N GLU A 267 -29.46 13.51 -31.00
CA GLU A 267 -27.97 13.63 -31.02
C GLU A 267 -27.38 13.44 -29.62
N VAL A 268 -28.02 14.02 -28.59
CA VAL A 268 -27.60 13.78 -27.20
C VAL A 268 -27.73 12.31 -26.82
N ALA A 269 -28.84 11.67 -27.21
CA ALA A 269 -29.04 10.25 -26.93
C ALA A 269 -27.95 9.39 -27.57
N LEU A 270 -27.66 9.61 -28.86
CA LEU A 270 -26.63 8.88 -29.57
C LEU A 270 -25.23 9.15 -29.00
N ALA A 271 -24.88 10.41 -28.72
CA ALA A 271 -23.60 10.82 -28.13
C ALA A 271 -23.36 10.19 -26.76
N CYS A 272 -24.42 9.90 -26.00
CA CYS A 272 -24.37 9.23 -24.71
C CYS A 272 -24.50 7.70 -24.76
N GLY A 273 -24.46 7.10 -25.97
CA GLY A 273 -24.46 5.64 -26.14
C GLY A 273 -25.83 4.97 -25.95
N PHE A 274 -26.93 5.72 -26.15
CA PHE A 274 -28.30 5.14 -26.22
C PHE A 274 -28.64 4.73 -27.65
N SER A 275 -29.32 3.61 -27.77
CA SER A 275 -29.75 3.09 -29.07
C SER A 275 -30.73 4.02 -29.80
N ASP A 276 -31.58 4.71 -29.05
CA ASP A 276 -32.62 5.61 -29.58
C ASP A 276 -33.04 6.65 -28.52
N GLN A 277 -33.72 7.72 -28.99
CA GLN A 277 -34.22 8.79 -28.14
C GLN A 277 -35.29 8.31 -27.15
N SER A 278 -36.09 7.31 -27.47
CA SER A 278 -37.17 6.82 -26.59
C SER A 278 -36.57 6.11 -25.37
N HIS A 279 -35.55 5.27 -25.60
CA HIS A 279 -34.80 4.62 -24.54
C HIS A 279 -34.10 5.68 -23.65
N PHE A 280 -33.42 6.63 -24.27
CA PHE A 280 -32.78 7.75 -23.56
C PHE A 280 -33.80 8.50 -22.69
N THR A 281 -34.90 8.95 -23.24
CA THR A 281 -35.92 9.74 -22.53
C THR A 281 -36.48 8.98 -21.32
N ARG A 282 -36.74 7.67 -21.46
CA ARG A 282 -37.23 6.81 -20.38
C ARG A 282 -36.23 6.67 -19.27
N VAL A 283 -34.95 6.41 -19.59
CA VAL A 283 -33.88 6.27 -18.60
C VAL A 283 -33.60 7.61 -17.91
N PHE A 284 -33.52 8.70 -18.70
CA PHE A 284 -33.27 10.04 -18.16
C PHE A 284 -34.38 10.42 -17.19
N THR A 285 -35.67 10.27 -17.58
CA THR A 285 -36.81 10.61 -16.70
C THR A 285 -36.79 9.80 -15.41
N ARG A 286 -36.47 8.52 -15.49
CA ARG A 286 -36.40 7.63 -14.35
C ARG A 286 -35.29 8.05 -13.35
N LEU A 287 -34.14 8.51 -13.85
CA LEU A 287 -32.99 8.85 -13.00
C LEU A 287 -32.97 10.31 -12.54
N SER A 288 -33.52 11.24 -13.34
CA SER A 288 -33.53 12.68 -13.03
C SER A 288 -34.88 13.21 -12.51
N GLY A 289 -35.94 12.40 -12.58
CA GLY A 289 -37.28 12.80 -12.17
C GLY A 289 -38.05 13.64 -13.21
N THR A 290 -37.40 14.13 -14.30
CA THR A 290 -38.01 14.98 -15.32
C THR A 290 -37.57 14.57 -16.71
N SER A 291 -38.37 14.89 -17.76
CA SER A 291 -37.96 14.57 -19.13
C SER A 291 -36.75 15.43 -19.58
N PRO A 292 -35.94 14.95 -20.54
CA PRO A 292 -34.79 15.70 -21.03
C PRO A 292 -35.14 17.09 -21.57
N GLY A 293 -36.28 17.22 -22.23
CA GLY A 293 -36.77 18.51 -22.74
C GLY A 293 -37.20 19.48 -21.65
N VAL A 294 -37.85 18.98 -20.60
CA VAL A 294 -38.21 19.80 -19.42
C VAL A 294 -36.95 20.20 -18.67
N TRP A 295 -36.05 19.25 -18.43
CA TRP A 295 -34.76 19.50 -17.75
C TRP A 295 -33.96 20.58 -18.48
N ARG A 296 -33.86 20.52 -19.82
CA ARG A 296 -33.19 21.51 -20.66
C ARG A 296 -33.76 22.91 -20.45
N ARG A 297 -35.08 23.06 -20.45
CA ARG A 297 -35.75 24.36 -20.25
C ARG A 297 -35.45 24.95 -18.88
N LEU A 298 -35.60 24.14 -17.84
CA LEU A 298 -35.37 24.58 -16.45
C LEU A 298 -33.92 25.04 -16.16
N HIS A 299 -32.95 24.44 -16.82
CA HIS A 299 -31.53 24.74 -16.59
C HIS A 299 -30.94 25.71 -17.63
N GLN A 300 -31.75 26.25 -18.50
CA GLN A 300 -31.37 27.28 -19.48
C GLN A 300 -31.95 28.68 -19.14
N GLU A 301 -32.87 28.74 -18.18
CA GLU A 301 -33.49 30.02 -17.72
C GLU A 301 -32.64 30.75 -16.67
N TYR A 302 -31.53 30.17 -16.21
CA TYR A 302 -30.54 30.85 -15.35
C TYR A 302 -29.17 30.80 -16.03
N PRO A 303 -28.61 31.96 -16.48
CA PRO A 303 -27.25 32.06 -17.01
C PRO A 303 -26.18 31.84 -15.92
#